data_edfa09ef03bca5dc3668727e7058d80a
#
_entry.id   edfa09ef03bca5dc3668727e7058d80a
#
_cell.length_a   1.000
_cell.length_b   1.000
_cell.length_c   1.000
_cell.angle_alpha   90.00
_cell.angle_beta   90.00
_cell.angle_gamma   90.00
#
_symmetry.space_group_name_H-M   'P 1'
#
loop_
_entity.id
_entity.type
_entity.pdbx_description
1 polymer ?
#
loop_
_entity_poly.entity_id
_entity_poly.type
_entity_poly.pdbx_seq_one_letter_code
_entity_poly.pdbx_strand_id
1 'polypeptide(L)'
;MSVNWKCNEEALRGIEVFREKLHGAQLQQLFNYLPGVYFVVKNREGRVMMANEVATRLCGCKHSSEMVGKTDYDIFPKDRADLYVKDDQHVLTTGESIVDRVEMAPDPNNSINWFVTTKIPLFSRDEEIVGLACIGRNMTDAYEKLRPYAEMNDVLEYVREKYAEPIKIEELARIAHLSSSQLERRFRKVFQITPTQHILNVRIRAACNLLATTNDTIASIALESGFYDHSHFIRGFKKKMGVSPSEYRKQG
;
A
#
# COMPACT_ATOMS: atom_id res chain seq x y z
N MET A 1 -13.87 11.76 -9.80
CA MET A 1 -13.25 13.03 -10.28
C MET A 1 -11.95 12.65 -10.97
N SER A 2 -11.92 12.72 -12.31
CA SER A 2 -10.70 12.50 -13.10
C SER A 2 -9.81 13.74 -12.94
N VAL A 3 -8.68 13.58 -12.26
CA VAL A 3 -7.65 14.61 -12.19
C VAL A 3 -7.02 14.73 -13.59
N ASN A 4 -7.39 15.77 -14.30
CA ASN A 4 -6.87 16.04 -15.65
C ASN A 4 -5.50 16.69 -15.53
N TRP A 5 -4.42 15.87 -15.46
CA TRP A 5 -3.03 16.34 -15.48
C TRP A 5 -2.71 16.82 -16.89
N LYS A 6 -2.89 18.12 -17.15
CA LYS A 6 -2.29 18.74 -18.35
C LYS A 6 -0.77 18.79 -18.13
N CYS A 7 -0.06 17.76 -18.59
CA CYS A 7 1.39 17.80 -18.69
C CYS A 7 1.77 18.82 -19.77
N ASN A 8 2.57 19.85 -19.42
CA ASN A 8 3.11 20.74 -20.44
C ASN A 8 4.32 20.09 -21.13
N GLU A 9 4.70 20.56 -22.31
CA GLU A 9 5.81 20.00 -23.10
C GLU A 9 7.15 20.00 -22.34
N GLU A 10 7.38 20.99 -21.50
CA GLU A 10 8.60 21.09 -20.66
C GLU A 10 8.65 19.99 -19.61
N ALA A 11 7.52 19.64 -18.97
CA ALA A 11 7.43 18.50 -18.05
C ALA A 11 7.67 17.18 -18.77
N LEU A 12 7.16 16.99 -19.99
CA LEU A 12 7.41 15.79 -20.79
C LEU A 12 8.88 15.63 -21.14
N ARG A 13 9.55 16.70 -21.59
CA ARG A 13 11.02 16.67 -21.81
C ARG A 13 11.79 16.35 -20.52
N GLY A 14 11.38 16.90 -19.39
CA GLY A 14 11.97 16.60 -18.09
C GLY A 14 11.87 15.11 -17.74
N ILE A 15 10.72 14.48 -18.02
CA ILE A 15 10.50 13.04 -17.81
C ILE A 15 11.41 12.20 -18.73
N GLU A 16 11.57 12.56 -20.00
CA GLU A 16 12.45 11.86 -20.94
C GLU A 16 13.90 11.91 -20.49
N VAL A 17 14.41 13.11 -20.16
CA VAL A 17 15.79 13.29 -19.62
C VAL A 17 15.98 12.50 -18.32
N PHE A 18 14.98 12.45 -17.44
CA PHE A 18 15.04 11.65 -16.23
C PHE A 18 15.09 10.15 -16.53
N ARG A 19 14.26 9.67 -17.47
CA ARG A 19 14.24 8.25 -17.89
C ARG A 19 15.58 7.80 -18.48
N GLU A 20 16.23 8.64 -19.29
CA GLU A 20 17.54 8.34 -19.86
C GLU A 20 18.65 8.24 -18.81
N LYS A 21 18.55 9.04 -17.75
CA LYS A 21 19.51 9.02 -16.62
C LYS A 21 19.23 7.91 -15.60
N LEU A 22 18.01 7.35 -15.63
CA LEU A 22 17.62 6.34 -14.65
C LEU A 22 18.21 4.98 -15.02
N HIS A 23 18.96 4.40 -14.09
CA HIS A 23 19.41 3.02 -14.22
C HIS A 23 18.21 2.09 -13.96
N GLY A 24 17.65 1.49 -15.02
CA GLY A 24 16.40 0.71 -14.95
C GLY A 24 16.40 -0.40 -13.90
N ALA A 25 17.56 -0.99 -13.60
CA ALA A 25 17.69 -2.00 -12.55
C ALA A 25 17.35 -1.49 -11.14
N GLN A 26 17.45 -0.18 -10.88
CA GLN A 26 17.12 0.37 -9.55
C GLN A 26 15.61 0.35 -9.27
N LEU A 27 14.77 0.57 -10.28
CA LEU A 27 13.31 0.47 -10.10
C LEU A 27 12.86 -0.95 -9.78
N GLN A 28 13.56 -1.95 -10.34
CA GLN A 28 13.26 -3.35 -10.03
C GLN A 28 13.51 -3.70 -8.56
N GLN A 29 14.50 -3.07 -7.93
CA GLN A 29 14.79 -3.31 -6.51
C GLN A 29 13.59 -2.95 -5.61
N LEU A 30 12.71 -2.02 -6.05
CA LEU A 30 11.50 -1.68 -5.30
C LEU A 30 10.59 -2.91 -5.10
N PHE A 31 10.55 -3.84 -6.06
CA PHE A 31 9.74 -5.05 -5.93
C PHE A 31 10.24 -6.00 -4.85
N ASN A 32 11.52 -5.91 -4.43
CA ASN A 32 12.05 -6.68 -3.30
C ASN A 32 11.51 -6.18 -1.94
N TYR A 33 11.07 -4.91 -1.88
CA TYR A 33 10.53 -4.29 -0.67
C TYR A 33 8.99 -4.40 -0.57
N LEU A 34 8.32 -4.97 -1.59
CA LEU A 34 6.88 -5.23 -1.55
C LEU A 34 6.61 -6.59 -0.89
N PRO A 35 6.08 -6.60 0.36
CA PRO A 35 5.86 -7.85 1.08
C PRO A 35 4.79 -8.70 0.39
N GLY A 36 5.11 -9.99 0.18
CA GLY A 36 4.18 -10.96 -0.42
C GLY A 36 3.89 -10.74 -1.90
N VAL A 37 4.63 -9.85 -2.59
CA VAL A 37 4.48 -9.62 -4.03
C VAL A 37 5.63 -10.26 -4.78
N TYR A 38 5.34 -11.25 -5.62
CA TYR A 38 6.31 -11.72 -6.59
C TYR A 38 6.29 -10.86 -7.86
N PHE A 39 7.44 -10.74 -8.51
CA PHE A 39 7.62 -10.03 -9.77
C PHE A 39 8.52 -10.84 -10.68
N VAL A 40 8.08 -11.06 -11.92
CA VAL A 40 8.81 -11.80 -12.95
C VAL A 40 8.64 -11.08 -14.28
N VAL A 41 9.72 -10.98 -15.05
CA VAL A 41 9.70 -10.55 -16.45
C VAL A 41 10.15 -11.71 -17.31
N LYS A 42 9.44 -11.97 -18.40
CA LYS A 42 9.78 -12.99 -19.41
C LYS A 42 9.90 -12.35 -20.79
N ASN A 43 10.76 -12.91 -21.61
CA ASN A 43 10.86 -12.58 -23.03
C ASN A 43 9.76 -13.29 -23.86
N ARG A 44 9.74 -13.09 -25.17
CA ARG A 44 8.74 -13.71 -26.06
C ARG A 44 8.77 -15.24 -26.07
N GLU A 45 9.92 -15.83 -25.79
CA GLU A 45 10.12 -17.28 -25.71
C GLU A 45 9.72 -17.86 -24.35
N GLY A 46 9.13 -17.03 -23.44
CA GLY A 46 8.74 -17.44 -22.10
C GLY A 46 9.89 -17.64 -21.14
N ARG A 47 11.10 -17.17 -21.47
CA ARG A 47 12.26 -17.29 -20.60
C ARG A 47 12.29 -16.15 -19.60
N VAL A 48 12.54 -16.48 -18.34
CA VAL A 48 12.70 -15.51 -17.26
C VAL A 48 13.90 -14.63 -17.53
N MET A 49 13.68 -13.33 -17.60
CA MET A 49 14.71 -12.30 -17.74
C MET A 49 15.00 -11.61 -16.43
N MET A 50 13.99 -11.51 -15.55
CA MET A 50 14.08 -10.86 -14.25
C MET A 50 13.12 -11.52 -13.27
N ALA A 51 13.55 -11.62 -12.00
CA ALA A 51 12.71 -12.05 -10.89
C ALA A 51 13.14 -11.34 -9.61
N ASN A 52 12.17 -11.00 -8.75
CA ASN A 52 12.50 -10.51 -7.42
C ASN A 52 12.75 -11.66 -6.43
N GLU A 53 13.22 -11.33 -5.23
CA GLU A 53 13.52 -12.33 -4.20
C GLU A 53 12.28 -13.14 -3.76
N VAL A 54 11.09 -12.54 -3.80
CA VAL A 54 9.84 -13.24 -3.45
C VAL A 54 9.55 -14.34 -4.49
N ALA A 55 9.62 -14.00 -5.79
CA ALA A 55 9.48 -14.98 -6.86
C ALA A 55 10.51 -16.09 -6.75
N THR A 56 11.76 -15.73 -6.49
CA THR A 56 12.87 -16.69 -6.32
C THR A 56 12.59 -17.71 -5.23
N ARG A 57 12.16 -17.25 -4.06
CA ARG A 57 11.80 -18.14 -2.94
C ARG A 57 10.58 -19.02 -3.24
N LEU A 58 9.54 -18.46 -3.88
CA LEU A 58 8.34 -19.23 -4.27
C LEU A 58 8.64 -20.32 -5.29
N CYS A 59 9.68 -20.15 -6.10
CA CYS A 59 10.16 -21.16 -7.04
C CYS A 59 11.18 -22.16 -6.42
N GLY A 60 11.43 -22.06 -5.11
CA GLY A 60 12.40 -22.93 -4.42
C GLY A 60 13.87 -22.64 -4.77
N CYS A 61 14.16 -21.51 -5.41
CA CYS A 61 15.51 -21.08 -5.77
C CYS A 61 16.16 -20.26 -4.64
N LYS A 62 17.49 -20.28 -4.56
CA LYS A 62 18.25 -19.50 -3.58
C LYS A 62 18.58 -18.10 -4.12
N HIS A 63 18.84 -18.00 -5.39
CA HIS A 63 19.21 -16.76 -6.07
C HIS A 63 18.40 -16.55 -7.34
N SER A 64 18.08 -15.31 -7.68
CA SER A 64 17.33 -14.97 -8.90
C SER A 64 18.04 -15.40 -10.19
N SER A 65 19.38 -15.46 -10.18
CA SER A 65 20.18 -15.97 -11.29
C SER A 65 19.89 -17.43 -11.66
N GLU A 66 19.36 -18.23 -10.71
CA GLU A 66 18.96 -19.61 -10.99
C GLU A 66 17.67 -19.70 -11.82
N MET A 67 16.89 -18.63 -11.85
CA MET A 67 15.65 -18.53 -12.63
C MET A 67 15.91 -17.95 -14.04
N VAL A 68 16.90 -17.06 -14.18
CA VAL A 68 17.17 -16.35 -15.43
C VAL A 68 17.48 -17.34 -16.56
N GLY A 69 16.82 -17.17 -17.71
CA GLY A 69 16.92 -18.03 -18.88
C GLY A 69 16.06 -19.29 -18.85
N LYS A 70 15.50 -19.67 -17.71
CA LYS A 70 14.59 -20.81 -17.58
C LYS A 70 13.17 -20.44 -18.05
N THR A 71 12.43 -21.45 -18.48
CA THR A 71 11.00 -21.40 -18.78
C THR A 71 10.19 -21.92 -17.59
N ASP A 72 8.86 -21.80 -17.64
CA ASP A 72 7.99 -22.39 -16.62
C ASP A 72 8.14 -23.91 -16.52
N TYR A 73 8.41 -24.59 -17.64
CA TYR A 73 8.60 -26.04 -17.67
C TYR A 73 9.90 -26.48 -16.96
N ASP A 74 10.89 -25.59 -16.85
CA ASP A 74 12.14 -25.88 -16.13
C ASP A 74 12.00 -25.66 -14.62
N ILE A 75 10.93 -24.97 -14.20
CA ILE A 75 10.71 -24.53 -12.80
C ILE A 75 9.55 -25.30 -12.15
N PHE A 76 8.47 -25.54 -12.89
CA PHE A 76 7.23 -26.09 -12.36
C PHE A 76 6.88 -27.45 -12.98
N PRO A 77 6.10 -28.31 -12.28
CA PRO A 77 5.47 -29.48 -12.87
C PRO A 77 4.64 -29.10 -14.10
N LYS A 78 4.57 -30.04 -15.06
CA LYS A 78 3.99 -29.80 -16.39
C LYS A 78 2.56 -29.23 -16.35
N ASP A 79 1.70 -29.78 -15.51
CA ASP A 79 0.30 -29.37 -15.37
C ASP A 79 0.16 -27.89 -14.97
N ARG A 80 1.06 -27.40 -14.11
CA ARG A 80 1.13 -26.01 -13.69
C ARG A 80 1.76 -25.13 -14.76
N ALA A 81 2.87 -25.58 -15.32
CA ALA A 81 3.55 -24.85 -16.40
C ALA A 81 2.61 -24.62 -17.59
N ASP A 82 1.79 -25.63 -17.96
CA ASP A 82 0.79 -25.52 -19.03
C ASP A 82 -0.20 -24.35 -18.78
N LEU A 83 -0.63 -24.12 -17.54
CA LEU A 83 -1.53 -23.00 -17.18
C LEU A 83 -0.83 -21.66 -17.32
N TYR A 84 0.39 -21.55 -16.80
CA TYR A 84 1.15 -20.29 -16.85
C TYR A 84 1.52 -19.90 -18.28
N VAL A 85 1.98 -20.89 -19.06
CA VAL A 85 2.34 -20.70 -20.48
C VAL A 85 1.13 -20.33 -21.32
N LYS A 86 -0.04 -20.92 -21.06
CA LYS A 86 -1.29 -20.54 -21.75
C LYS A 86 -1.64 -19.07 -21.54
N ASP A 87 -1.53 -18.59 -20.31
CA ASP A 87 -1.80 -17.19 -20.00
C ASP A 87 -0.73 -16.26 -20.61
N ASP A 88 0.54 -16.64 -20.52
CA ASP A 88 1.63 -15.90 -21.11
C ASP A 88 1.48 -15.78 -22.63
N GLN A 89 1.12 -16.87 -23.31
CA GLN A 89 0.85 -16.89 -24.74
C GLN A 89 -0.32 -15.98 -25.11
N HIS A 90 -1.39 -15.95 -24.30
CA HIS A 90 -2.49 -15.02 -24.54
C HIS A 90 -1.99 -13.58 -24.52
N VAL A 91 -1.26 -13.16 -23.49
CA VAL A 91 -0.72 -11.79 -23.38
C VAL A 91 0.25 -11.48 -24.51
N LEU A 92 1.14 -12.41 -24.87
CA LEU A 92 2.15 -12.21 -25.92
C LEU A 92 1.56 -12.16 -27.33
N THR A 93 0.44 -12.82 -27.58
CA THR A 93 -0.18 -12.88 -28.91
C THR A 93 -1.23 -11.82 -29.13
N THR A 94 -2.03 -11.50 -28.10
CA THR A 94 -3.12 -10.51 -28.22
C THR A 94 -2.69 -9.10 -27.82
N GLY A 95 -1.67 -8.95 -26.98
CA GLY A 95 -1.32 -7.70 -26.34
C GLY A 95 -2.28 -7.28 -25.23
N GLU A 96 -3.27 -8.13 -24.88
CA GLU A 96 -4.21 -7.85 -23.81
C GLU A 96 -3.65 -8.25 -22.46
N SER A 97 -3.80 -7.36 -21.49
CA SER A 97 -3.37 -7.62 -20.11
C SER A 97 -4.36 -8.53 -19.40
N ILE A 98 -3.86 -9.43 -18.57
CA ILE A 98 -4.64 -10.17 -17.56
C ILE A 98 -4.51 -9.40 -16.25
N VAL A 99 -5.61 -8.88 -15.71
CA VAL A 99 -5.60 -8.04 -14.50
C VAL A 99 -6.39 -8.69 -13.39
N ASP A 100 -5.83 -8.67 -12.17
CA ASP A 100 -6.46 -9.12 -10.92
C ASP A 100 -7.06 -10.53 -10.99
N ARG A 101 -6.41 -11.43 -11.70
CA ARG A 101 -6.83 -12.82 -11.80
C ARG A 101 -6.56 -13.55 -10.49
N VAL A 102 -7.62 -14.08 -9.90
CA VAL A 102 -7.51 -14.90 -8.69
C VAL A 102 -7.18 -16.35 -9.09
N GLU A 103 -6.09 -16.87 -8.55
CA GLU A 103 -5.63 -18.22 -8.80
C GLU A 103 -5.12 -18.91 -7.52
N MET A 104 -5.22 -20.23 -7.50
CA MET A 104 -4.62 -21.06 -6.45
C MET A 104 -3.28 -21.59 -6.93
N ALA A 105 -2.23 -21.37 -6.15
CA ALA A 105 -0.92 -21.95 -6.40
C ALA A 105 -0.35 -22.55 -5.10
N PRO A 106 0.23 -23.74 -5.13
CA PRO A 106 0.96 -24.26 -3.99
C PRO A 106 2.26 -23.50 -3.82
N ASP A 107 2.63 -23.32 -2.57
CA ASP A 107 3.95 -22.85 -2.18
C ASP A 107 5.01 -23.98 -2.20
N PRO A 108 6.29 -23.71 -1.94
CA PRO A 108 7.33 -24.74 -1.87
C PRO A 108 7.07 -25.85 -0.84
N ASN A 109 6.22 -25.60 0.17
CA ASN A 109 5.83 -26.54 1.19
C ASN A 109 4.55 -27.32 0.82
N ASN A 110 4.09 -27.17 -0.41
CA ASN A 110 2.86 -27.77 -0.94
C ASN A 110 1.56 -27.28 -0.27
N SER A 111 1.60 -26.16 0.45
CA SER A 111 0.42 -25.46 0.96
C SER A 111 -0.24 -24.69 -0.17
N ILE A 112 -1.56 -24.82 -0.31
CA ILE A 112 -2.32 -24.10 -1.33
C ILE A 112 -2.53 -22.66 -0.85
N ASN A 113 -2.05 -21.70 -1.61
CA ASN A 113 -2.22 -20.27 -1.36
C ASN A 113 -3.02 -19.60 -2.47
N TRP A 114 -3.75 -18.56 -2.11
CA TRP A 114 -4.46 -17.71 -3.05
C TRP A 114 -3.56 -16.57 -3.51
N PHE A 115 -3.48 -16.39 -4.82
CA PHE A 115 -2.77 -15.27 -5.45
C PHE A 115 -3.73 -14.42 -6.26
N VAL A 116 -3.47 -13.11 -6.28
CA VAL A 116 -4.04 -12.19 -7.27
C VAL A 116 -2.90 -11.81 -8.20
N THR A 117 -3.05 -12.19 -9.47
CA THR A 117 -2.00 -12.09 -10.49
C THR A 117 -2.40 -11.12 -11.58
N THR A 118 -1.47 -10.27 -11.99
CA THR A 118 -1.60 -9.39 -13.15
C THR A 118 -0.43 -9.64 -14.08
N LYS A 119 -0.72 -9.82 -15.37
CA LYS A 119 0.25 -9.98 -16.45
C LYS A 119 0.02 -8.90 -17.49
N ILE A 120 1.06 -8.19 -17.89
CA ILE A 120 0.99 -7.14 -18.90
C ILE A 120 2.02 -7.39 -20.01
N PRO A 121 1.72 -7.05 -21.27
CA PRO A 121 2.70 -7.08 -22.35
C PRO A 121 3.75 -5.98 -22.13
N LEU A 122 4.97 -6.25 -22.57
CA LEU A 122 6.05 -5.28 -22.63
C LEU A 122 6.35 -4.96 -24.08
N PHE A 123 6.36 -3.68 -24.40
CA PHE A 123 6.58 -3.19 -25.76
C PHE A 123 8.00 -2.63 -25.93
N SER A 124 8.60 -2.82 -27.11
CA SER A 124 9.78 -2.11 -27.55
C SER A 124 9.45 -0.64 -27.86
N ARG A 125 10.45 0.14 -28.24
CA ARG A 125 10.25 1.51 -28.74
C ARG A 125 9.47 1.55 -30.07
N ASP A 126 9.52 0.45 -30.82
CA ASP A 126 8.83 0.28 -32.11
C ASP A 126 7.43 -0.35 -31.95
N GLU A 127 6.89 -0.33 -30.74
CA GLU A 127 5.57 -0.86 -30.37
C GLU A 127 5.41 -2.39 -30.58
N GLU A 128 6.49 -3.12 -30.73
CA GLU A 128 6.46 -4.59 -30.81
C GLU A 128 6.46 -5.21 -29.41
N ILE A 129 5.69 -6.28 -29.21
CA ILE A 129 5.69 -7.03 -27.96
C ILE A 129 7.02 -7.80 -27.85
N VAL A 130 7.85 -7.45 -26.89
CA VAL A 130 9.16 -8.08 -26.62
C VAL A 130 9.14 -9.06 -25.47
N GLY A 131 8.06 -9.10 -24.71
CA GLY A 131 7.90 -9.96 -23.55
C GLY A 131 6.69 -9.61 -22.74
N LEU A 132 6.66 -10.08 -21.51
CA LEU A 132 5.62 -9.75 -20.53
C LEU A 132 6.23 -9.52 -19.15
N ALA A 133 5.53 -8.72 -18.33
CA ALA A 133 5.77 -8.62 -16.89
C ALA A 133 4.59 -9.21 -16.13
N CYS A 134 4.91 -9.94 -15.06
CA CYS A 134 3.96 -10.57 -14.17
C CYS A 134 4.21 -10.12 -12.74
N ILE A 135 3.17 -9.68 -12.07
CA ILE A 135 3.15 -9.53 -10.62
C ILE A 135 2.06 -10.40 -10.02
N GLY A 136 2.32 -10.96 -8.85
CA GLY A 136 1.27 -11.64 -8.09
C GLY A 136 1.45 -11.40 -6.61
N ARG A 137 0.32 -11.25 -5.93
CA ARG A 137 0.26 -11.03 -4.50
C ARG A 137 -0.31 -12.27 -3.83
N ASN A 138 0.45 -12.84 -2.89
CA ASN A 138 -0.08 -13.85 -1.98
C ASN A 138 -1.09 -13.18 -1.03
N MET A 139 -2.36 -13.58 -1.14
CA MET A 139 -3.44 -13.01 -0.32
C MET A 139 -3.36 -13.46 1.12
N THR A 140 -2.88 -14.67 1.38
CA THR A 140 -2.68 -15.19 2.75
C THR A 140 -1.61 -14.39 3.48
N ASP A 141 -0.45 -14.19 2.86
CA ASP A 141 0.65 -13.38 3.43
C ASP A 141 0.25 -11.91 3.62
N ALA A 142 -0.49 -11.35 2.65
CA ALA A 142 -0.98 -9.98 2.75
C ALA A 142 -1.97 -9.84 3.91
N TYR A 143 -2.89 -10.80 4.06
CA TYR A 143 -3.85 -10.82 5.16
C TYR A 143 -3.15 -10.93 6.52
N GLU A 144 -2.19 -11.85 6.68
CA GLU A 144 -1.45 -11.99 7.93
C GLU A 144 -0.67 -10.74 8.32
N LYS A 145 -0.04 -10.07 7.35
CA LYS A 145 0.67 -8.81 7.60
C LYS A 145 -0.25 -7.64 7.89
N LEU A 146 -1.43 -7.61 7.27
CA LEU A 146 -2.44 -6.57 7.50
C LEU A 146 -3.33 -6.87 8.71
N ARG A 147 -3.37 -8.11 9.19
CA ARG A 147 -4.18 -8.53 10.33
C ARG A 147 -4.03 -7.63 11.57
N PRO A 148 -2.81 -7.24 12.00
CA PRO A 148 -2.67 -6.32 13.14
C PRO A 148 -3.34 -4.96 12.92
N TYR A 149 -3.40 -4.50 11.66
CA TYR A 149 -4.09 -3.26 11.29
C TYR A 149 -5.60 -3.47 11.23
N ALA A 150 -6.04 -4.61 10.65
CA ALA A 150 -7.45 -4.98 10.60
C ALA A 150 -8.06 -5.16 12.00
N GLU A 151 -7.32 -5.76 12.94
CA GLU A 151 -7.72 -5.90 14.35
C GLU A 151 -7.92 -4.55 15.06
N MET A 152 -7.33 -3.47 14.55
CA MET A 152 -7.49 -2.11 15.09
C MET A 152 -8.51 -1.28 14.31
N ASN A 153 -9.07 -1.81 13.21
CA ASN A 153 -9.96 -1.04 12.34
C ASN A 153 -11.18 -0.50 13.10
N ASP A 154 -11.83 -1.34 13.88
CA ASP A 154 -13.03 -0.95 14.64
C ASP A 154 -12.73 0.15 15.67
N VAL A 155 -11.51 0.12 16.24
CA VAL A 155 -11.04 1.17 17.14
C VAL A 155 -10.84 2.49 16.38
N LEU A 156 -10.24 2.44 15.18
CA LEU A 156 -10.02 3.62 14.35
C LEU A 156 -11.36 4.23 13.88
N GLU A 157 -12.27 3.39 13.43
CA GLU A 157 -13.64 3.80 13.02
C GLU A 157 -14.40 4.43 14.20
N TYR A 158 -14.37 3.79 15.36
CA TYR A 158 -15.01 4.34 16.56
C TYR A 158 -14.45 5.72 16.91
N VAL A 159 -13.13 5.89 16.90
CA VAL A 159 -12.51 7.20 17.15
C VAL A 159 -12.90 8.21 16.08
N ARG A 160 -12.97 7.82 14.81
CA ARG A 160 -13.37 8.68 13.70
C ARG A 160 -14.82 9.19 13.86
N GLU A 161 -15.73 8.34 14.31
CA GLU A 161 -17.15 8.68 14.48
C GLU A 161 -17.43 9.45 15.77
N LYS A 162 -16.68 9.13 16.83
CA LYS A 162 -16.95 9.61 18.18
C LYS A 162 -15.91 10.60 18.73
N TYR A 163 -15.00 11.13 17.90
CA TYR A 163 -13.90 11.98 18.37
C TYR A 163 -14.36 13.21 19.15
N ALA A 164 -15.54 13.76 18.84
CA ALA A 164 -16.11 14.92 19.53
C ALA A 164 -16.64 14.58 20.95
N GLU A 165 -16.89 13.30 21.23
CA GLU A 165 -17.38 12.81 22.51
C GLU A 165 -16.21 12.42 23.44
N PRO A 166 -16.45 12.30 24.77
CA PRO A 166 -15.46 11.74 25.69
C PRO A 166 -15.18 10.27 25.37
N ILE A 167 -13.99 9.96 24.92
CA ILE A 167 -13.54 8.58 24.62
C ILE A 167 -12.63 8.08 25.75
N LYS A 168 -12.97 6.94 26.36
CA LYS A 168 -12.15 6.26 27.36
C LYS A 168 -11.34 5.14 26.72
N ILE A 169 -10.08 4.98 27.18
CA ILE A 169 -9.19 3.92 26.65
C ILE A 169 -9.75 2.52 26.94
N GLU A 170 -10.45 2.35 28.08
CA GLU A 170 -11.11 1.09 28.44
C GLU A 170 -12.21 0.70 27.45
N GLU A 171 -12.87 1.69 26.86
CA GLU A 171 -13.89 1.48 25.84
C GLU A 171 -13.28 1.01 24.52
N LEU A 172 -12.22 1.66 24.08
CA LEU A 172 -11.45 1.24 22.90
C LEU A 172 -10.87 -0.17 23.08
N ALA A 173 -10.43 -0.49 24.31
CA ALA A 173 -9.90 -1.82 24.63
C ALA A 173 -11.01 -2.89 24.53
N ARG A 174 -12.24 -2.60 24.95
CA ARG A 174 -13.39 -3.52 24.79
C ARG A 174 -13.72 -3.76 23.31
N ILE A 175 -13.71 -2.71 22.50
CA ILE A 175 -13.95 -2.81 21.04
C ILE A 175 -12.93 -3.72 20.39
N ALA A 176 -11.66 -3.62 20.78
CA ALA A 176 -10.58 -4.46 20.28
C ALA A 176 -10.51 -5.85 20.95
N HIS A 177 -11.39 -6.19 21.89
CA HIS A 177 -11.33 -7.40 22.72
C HIS A 177 -9.99 -7.59 23.45
N LEU A 178 -9.43 -6.47 23.97
CA LEU A 178 -8.14 -6.41 24.65
C LEU A 178 -8.28 -5.77 26.04
N SER A 179 -7.26 -5.96 26.90
CA SER A 179 -7.05 -5.07 28.04
C SER A 179 -6.48 -3.73 27.59
N SER A 180 -6.65 -2.67 28.41
CA SER A 180 -6.10 -1.33 28.11
C SER A 180 -4.59 -1.36 27.84
N SER A 181 -3.82 -2.12 28.62
CA SER A 181 -2.38 -2.28 28.44
C SER A 181 -2.02 -3.02 27.14
N GLN A 182 -2.81 -4.04 26.76
CA GLN A 182 -2.62 -4.74 25.47
C GLN A 182 -2.94 -3.83 24.30
N LEU A 183 -4.04 -3.07 24.37
CA LEU A 183 -4.41 -2.09 23.36
C LEU A 183 -3.27 -1.08 23.16
N GLU A 184 -2.78 -0.44 24.23
CA GLU A 184 -1.70 0.55 24.13
C GLU A 184 -0.44 -0.02 23.48
N ARG A 185 -0.03 -1.22 23.90
CA ARG A 185 1.16 -1.89 23.34
C ARG A 185 1.00 -2.21 21.87
N ARG A 186 -0.15 -2.80 21.47
CA ARG A 186 -0.42 -3.15 20.07
C ARG A 186 -0.59 -1.91 19.20
N PHE A 187 -1.33 -0.92 19.67
CA PHE A 187 -1.55 0.32 18.95
C PHE A 187 -0.24 1.06 18.68
N ARG A 188 0.64 1.14 19.70
CA ARG A 188 1.97 1.73 19.56
C ARG A 188 2.85 0.92 18.61
N LYS A 189 2.77 -0.41 18.62
CA LYS A 189 3.51 -1.26 17.69
C LYS A 189 3.08 -1.04 16.24
N VAL A 190 1.76 -0.89 15.98
CA VAL A 190 1.19 -0.76 14.64
C VAL A 190 1.33 0.68 14.11
N PHE A 191 0.96 1.67 14.92
CA PHE A 191 0.84 3.07 14.48
C PHE A 191 1.96 3.98 14.98
N GLN A 192 2.89 3.48 15.79
CA GLN A 192 4.00 4.23 16.40
C GLN A 192 3.55 5.40 17.31
N ILE A 193 2.27 5.44 17.70
CA ILE A 193 1.65 6.42 18.60
C ILE A 193 0.73 5.70 19.59
N THR A 194 0.36 6.38 20.67
CA THR A 194 -0.65 5.84 21.60
C THR A 194 -2.08 6.08 21.11
N PRO A 195 -3.09 5.30 21.60
CA PRO A 195 -4.50 5.59 21.30
C PRO A 195 -4.91 7.02 21.67
N THR A 196 -4.44 7.53 22.82
CA THR A 196 -4.71 8.91 23.25
C THR A 196 -4.13 9.95 22.28
N GLN A 197 -2.91 9.71 21.78
CA GLN A 197 -2.32 10.57 20.74
C GLN A 197 -3.08 10.49 19.43
N HIS A 198 -3.62 9.33 19.08
CA HIS A 198 -4.46 9.17 17.88
C HIS A 198 -5.75 9.99 18.01
N ILE A 199 -6.47 9.88 19.12
CA ILE A 199 -7.67 10.70 19.40
C ILE A 199 -7.35 12.18 19.27
N LEU A 200 -6.26 12.64 19.89
CA LEU A 200 -5.82 14.02 19.80
C LEU A 200 -5.55 14.43 18.34
N ASN A 201 -4.89 13.61 17.56
CA ASN A 201 -4.61 13.88 16.14
C ASN A 201 -5.90 14.02 15.31
N VAL A 202 -6.91 13.16 15.55
CA VAL A 202 -8.22 13.24 14.88
C VAL A 202 -8.91 14.55 15.23
N ARG A 203 -8.96 14.91 16.52
CA ARG A 203 -9.53 16.18 17.00
C ARG A 203 -8.87 17.42 16.41
N ILE A 204 -7.51 17.44 16.37
CA ILE A 204 -6.77 18.55 15.75
C ILE A 204 -7.08 18.66 14.26
N ARG A 205 -7.18 17.52 13.54
CA ARG A 205 -7.54 17.53 12.11
C ARG A 205 -8.96 18.07 11.89
N ALA A 206 -9.93 17.68 12.73
CA ALA A 206 -11.28 18.22 12.68
C ALA A 206 -11.28 19.73 12.94
N ALA A 207 -10.53 20.19 13.94
CA ALA A 207 -10.38 21.62 14.22
C ALA A 207 -9.74 22.38 13.04
N CYS A 208 -8.71 21.85 12.38
CA CYS A 208 -8.12 22.47 11.20
C CYS A 208 -9.16 22.65 10.08
N ASN A 209 -10.01 21.62 9.86
CA ASN A 209 -11.06 21.69 8.86
C ASN A 209 -12.08 22.80 9.21
N LEU A 210 -12.57 22.84 10.45
CA LEU A 210 -13.50 23.89 10.91
C LEU A 210 -12.89 25.30 10.83
N LEU A 211 -11.61 25.44 11.19
CA LEU A 211 -10.89 26.72 11.08
C LEU A 211 -10.82 27.22 9.64
N ALA A 212 -10.69 26.31 8.65
CA ALA A 212 -10.60 26.65 7.24
C ALA A 212 -11.95 26.87 6.56
N THR A 213 -13.04 26.23 7.08
CA THR A 213 -14.33 26.21 6.40
C THR A 213 -15.44 27.02 7.07
N THR A 214 -15.21 27.48 8.32
CA THR A 214 -16.21 28.23 9.09
C THR A 214 -15.66 29.52 9.69
N ASN A 215 -16.56 30.41 10.10
CA ASN A 215 -16.24 31.62 10.84
C ASN A 215 -16.51 31.48 12.35
N ASP A 216 -16.69 30.24 12.83
CA ASP A 216 -17.00 29.98 14.23
C ASP A 216 -15.88 30.45 15.15
N THR A 217 -16.25 30.79 16.40
CA THR A 217 -15.24 31.21 17.38
C THR A 217 -14.27 30.06 17.68
N ILE A 218 -13.03 30.43 18.05
CA ILE A 218 -12.02 29.42 18.42
C ILE A 218 -12.50 28.54 19.59
N ALA A 219 -13.32 29.11 20.49
CA ALA A 219 -13.92 28.39 21.61
C ALA A 219 -14.99 27.36 21.13
N SER A 220 -15.86 27.74 20.17
CA SER A 220 -16.84 26.84 19.56
C SER A 220 -16.13 25.67 18.87
N ILE A 221 -15.14 25.97 18.03
CA ILE A 221 -14.34 24.95 17.31
C ILE A 221 -13.66 23.98 18.30
N ALA A 222 -13.15 24.48 19.42
CA ALA A 222 -12.56 23.62 20.44
C ALA A 222 -13.58 22.59 20.96
N LEU A 223 -14.79 23.03 21.30
CA LEU A 223 -15.86 22.15 21.79
C LEU A 223 -16.33 21.16 20.72
N GLU A 224 -16.61 21.63 19.50
CA GLU A 224 -17.04 20.80 18.37
C GLU A 224 -16.00 19.76 17.97
N SER A 225 -14.71 20.09 18.17
CA SER A 225 -13.61 19.15 17.94
C SER A 225 -13.34 18.22 19.12
N GLY A 226 -14.17 18.24 20.16
CA GLY A 226 -14.11 17.32 21.30
C GLY A 226 -13.09 17.68 22.37
N PHE A 227 -12.62 18.94 22.44
CA PHE A 227 -11.79 19.40 23.54
C PHE A 227 -12.66 19.90 24.70
N TYR A 228 -12.34 19.44 25.89
CA TYR A 228 -13.10 19.81 27.10
C TYR A 228 -12.87 21.27 27.50
N ASP A 229 -11.64 21.78 27.31
CA ASP A 229 -11.32 23.16 27.63
C ASP A 229 -10.47 23.84 26.52
N HIS A 230 -10.64 25.15 26.42
CA HIS A 230 -9.99 26.01 25.44
C HIS A 230 -8.46 26.03 25.60
N SER A 231 -7.98 25.99 26.83
CA SER A 231 -6.52 26.03 27.11
C SER A 231 -5.82 24.76 26.67
N HIS A 232 -6.47 23.60 26.90
CA HIS A 232 -5.98 22.30 26.42
C HIS A 232 -5.98 22.26 24.89
N PHE A 233 -7.04 22.78 24.25
CA PHE A 233 -7.09 22.90 22.79
C PHE A 233 -5.92 23.71 22.23
N ILE A 234 -5.75 24.96 22.70
CA ILE A 234 -4.69 25.85 22.18
C ILE A 234 -3.30 25.22 22.35
N ARG A 235 -3.00 24.66 23.53
CA ARG A 235 -1.72 23.99 23.78
C ARG A 235 -1.49 22.79 22.87
N GLY A 236 -2.50 21.92 22.74
CA GLY A 236 -2.46 20.74 21.89
C GLY A 236 -2.30 21.10 20.41
N PHE A 237 -3.08 22.07 19.95
CA PHE A 237 -3.03 22.55 18.57
C PHE A 237 -1.67 23.16 18.24
N LYS A 238 -1.17 24.12 19.05
CA LYS A 238 0.14 24.76 18.85
C LYS A 238 1.28 23.75 18.88
N LYS A 239 1.23 22.79 19.81
CA LYS A 239 2.24 21.72 19.87
C LYS A 239 2.27 20.87 18.60
N LYS A 240 1.10 20.63 17.96
CA LYS A 240 0.99 19.76 16.78
C LYS A 240 1.21 20.51 15.48
N MET A 241 0.68 21.74 15.35
CA MET A 241 0.67 22.52 14.11
C MET A 241 1.79 23.58 14.05
N GLY A 242 2.48 23.84 15.15
CA GLY A 242 3.53 24.86 15.25
C GLY A 242 3.01 26.29 15.43
N VAL A 243 1.74 26.56 15.12
CA VAL A 243 1.08 27.87 15.20
C VAL A 243 -0.18 27.79 16.04
N SER A 244 -0.70 28.92 16.52
CA SER A 244 -1.99 28.97 17.23
C SER A 244 -3.16 28.76 16.26
N PRO A 245 -4.36 28.35 16.75
CA PRO A 245 -5.56 28.24 15.92
C PRO A 245 -5.91 29.54 15.20
N SER A 246 -5.75 30.70 15.86
CA SER A 246 -6.01 32.02 15.27
C SER A 246 -5.03 32.38 14.16
N GLU A 247 -3.76 32.03 14.31
CA GLU A 247 -2.74 32.18 13.26
C GLU A 247 -3.00 31.24 12.09
N TYR A 248 -3.36 29.99 12.36
CA TYR A 248 -3.70 29.00 11.33
C TYR A 248 -4.86 29.45 10.45
N ARG A 249 -5.93 30.00 11.05
CA ARG A 249 -7.08 30.55 10.30
C ARG A 249 -6.71 31.68 9.36
N LYS A 250 -5.72 32.52 9.72
CA LYS A 250 -5.28 33.65 8.88
C LYS A 250 -4.42 33.24 7.69
N GLN A 251 -3.91 32.00 7.68
CA GLN A 251 -3.02 31.49 6.65
C GLN A 251 -3.77 30.71 5.54
N GLY A 252 -5.02 30.33 5.77
CA GLY A 252 -5.91 29.69 4.80
C GLY A 252 -7.00 30.64 4.34
#